data_8b3f5269b2dadd0bf43d5ce2c467d89e
#
_entry.id   8b3f5269b2dadd0bf43d5ce2c467d89e
#
_cell.length_a   1.000
_cell.length_b   1.000
_cell.length_c   1.000
_cell.angle_alpha   90.00
_cell.angle_beta   90.00
_cell.angle_gamma   90.00
#
_symmetry.space_group_name_H-M   'P 1'
#
loop_
_entity.id
_entity.type
_entity.pdbx_description
1 polymer ?
#
loop_
_entity_poly.entity_id
_entity_poly.type
_entity_poly.pdbx_seq_one_letter_code
_entity_poly.pdbx_strand_id
1 'polypeptide(L)'
;METRNPKQWLEGAIDNYLETKPVEQRIGSHFHPSSAGKCPRSIQLTMAGVLKSQHEARVLRIFDTGTDMHNKYGSYFDKMGILVSKEADVFYERDGVVIKGNCDYVIKDDTSRPHILELKSINTRGFNELYMKNVPQINHFLQWNIYSGCLKIPLGEILYENKDDQNMKIFSVAFNEEKFEDIFFVFKSIHEYTQKGLLVSIPQKCNDKYCPAKNICNKERLAQ
;
A
#
# COMPACT_ATOMS: atom_id res chain seq x y z
N MET A 1 -1.88 3.56 47.78
CA MET A 1 -1.58 2.68 46.63
C MET A 1 -2.85 2.64 45.79
N GLU A 2 -2.90 3.42 44.71
CA GLU A 2 -4.01 3.31 43.75
C GLU A 2 -3.94 1.94 43.09
N THR A 3 -4.99 1.15 43.27
CA THR A 3 -5.14 -0.13 42.61
C THR A 3 -5.38 0.13 41.12
N ARG A 4 -4.32 0.08 40.30
CA ARG A 4 -4.46 0.11 38.83
C ARG A 4 -5.40 -1.01 38.41
N ASN A 5 -6.46 -0.66 37.69
CA ASN A 5 -7.35 -1.65 37.09
C ASN A 5 -6.54 -2.63 36.24
N PRO A 6 -6.60 -3.96 36.51
CA PRO A 6 -5.81 -4.96 35.77
C PRO A 6 -5.97 -4.90 34.26
N LYS A 7 -7.14 -4.51 33.74
CA LYS A 7 -7.36 -4.29 32.30
C LYS A 7 -6.51 -3.15 31.73
N GLN A 8 -6.37 -2.05 32.47
CA GLN A 8 -5.62 -0.88 31.98
C GLN A 8 -4.11 -1.12 31.90
N TRP A 9 -3.52 -1.90 32.83
CA TRP A 9 -2.08 -2.15 32.77
C TRP A 9 -1.70 -3.03 31.56
N LEU A 10 -2.50 -4.06 31.25
CA LEU A 10 -2.22 -4.99 30.13
C LEU A 10 -2.37 -4.27 28.79
N GLU A 11 -3.43 -3.50 28.61
CA GLU A 11 -3.62 -2.69 27.40
C GLU A 11 -2.44 -1.73 27.21
N GLY A 12 -2.06 -0.98 28.22
CA GLY A 12 -0.92 -0.08 28.17
C GLY A 12 0.41 -0.79 27.92
N ALA A 13 0.61 -2.01 28.44
CA ALA A 13 1.80 -2.79 28.17
C ALA A 13 1.87 -3.27 26.72
N ILE A 14 0.75 -3.71 26.13
CA ILE A 14 0.65 -4.09 24.73
C ILE A 14 0.91 -2.88 23.81
N ASP A 15 0.28 -1.75 24.11
CA ASP A 15 0.43 -0.54 23.31
C ASP A 15 1.88 -0.03 23.34
N ASN A 16 2.50 0.03 24.51
CA ASN A 16 3.91 0.41 24.66
C ASN A 16 4.85 -0.56 23.91
N TYR A 17 4.61 -1.87 23.99
CA TYR A 17 5.39 -2.85 23.22
C TYR A 17 5.31 -2.59 21.72
N LEU A 18 4.14 -2.32 21.19
CA LEU A 18 3.94 -2.08 19.75
C LEU A 18 4.61 -0.76 19.32
N GLU A 19 4.46 0.31 20.10
CA GLU A 19 5.00 1.64 19.77
C GLU A 19 6.52 1.73 19.93
N THR A 20 7.14 0.79 20.68
CA THR A 20 8.60 0.68 20.79
C THR A 20 9.24 -0.14 19.67
N LYS A 21 8.45 -0.85 18.83
CA LYS A 21 8.99 -1.55 17.67
C LYS A 21 9.66 -0.56 16.71
N PRO A 22 10.84 -0.89 16.16
CA PRO A 22 11.46 -0.06 15.14
C PRO A 22 10.55 0.05 13.92
N VAL A 23 10.34 1.27 13.46
CA VAL A 23 9.54 1.53 12.25
C VAL A 23 10.48 1.73 11.08
N GLU A 24 10.33 0.91 10.05
CA GLU A 24 11.05 1.07 8.81
C GLU A 24 10.63 2.37 8.12
N GLN A 25 11.59 3.25 7.88
CA GLN A 25 11.37 4.50 7.18
C GLN A 25 11.58 4.29 5.68
N ARG A 26 10.61 4.68 4.87
CA ARG A 26 10.69 4.62 3.40
C ARG A 26 11.48 5.79 2.83
N ILE A 27 12.71 5.96 3.32
CA ILE A 27 13.64 7.00 2.86
C ILE A 27 14.45 6.42 1.71
N GLY A 28 14.62 7.18 0.65
CA GLY A 28 15.49 6.76 -0.46
C GLY A 28 15.06 7.28 -1.82
N SER A 29 15.73 6.73 -2.84
CA SER A 29 15.61 7.16 -4.24
C SER A 29 14.68 6.30 -5.09
N HIS A 30 13.96 5.34 -4.51
CA HIS A 30 13.07 4.45 -5.25
C HIS A 30 11.61 4.64 -4.85
N PHE A 31 10.72 4.39 -5.79
CA PHE A 31 9.28 4.45 -5.60
C PHE A 31 8.74 3.08 -5.21
N HIS A 32 7.78 3.06 -4.30
CA HIS A 32 7.07 1.84 -3.94
C HIS A 32 5.78 1.71 -4.76
N PRO A 33 5.42 0.52 -5.27
CA PRO A 33 4.16 0.30 -5.98
C PRO A 33 2.94 0.78 -5.19
N SER A 34 2.92 0.60 -3.87
CA SER A 34 1.87 1.09 -2.97
C SER A 34 1.78 2.63 -2.86
N SER A 35 2.68 3.37 -3.53
CA SER A 35 2.60 4.83 -3.67
C SER A 35 1.78 5.25 -4.88
N ALA A 36 1.41 4.33 -5.77
CA ALA A 36 0.58 4.62 -6.93
C ALA A 36 -0.75 5.27 -6.51
N GLY A 37 -1.10 6.36 -7.17
CA GLY A 37 -2.32 7.13 -6.88
C GLY A 37 -2.27 8.03 -5.64
N LYS A 38 -1.18 8.03 -4.87
CA LYS A 38 -0.99 8.97 -3.76
C LYS A 38 -0.57 10.35 -4.24
N CYS A 39 -0.78 11.36 -3.37
CA CYS A 39 -0.35 12.73 -3.65
C CYS A 39 1.16 12.81 -3.94
N PRO A 40 1.58 13.36 -5.09
CA PRO A 40 3.00 13.44 -5.48
C PRO A 40 3.88 14.13 -4.43
N ARG A 41 3.39 15.21 -3.83
CA ARG A 41 4.11 15.91 -2.76
C ARG A 41 4.29 15.06 -1.50
N SER A 42 3.25 14.27 -1.13
CA SER A 42 3.35 13.35 0.00
C SER A 42 4.38 12.25 -0.26
N ILE A 43 4.43 11.72 -1.49
CA ILE A 43 5.44 10.74 -1.91
C ILE A 43 6.84 11.36 -1.76
N GLN A 44 7.07 12.53 -2.33
CA GLN A 44 8.37 13.21 -2.27
C GLN A 44 8.83 13.48 -0.84
N LEU A 45 7.96 14.00 0.03
CA LEU A 45 8.27 14.27 1.43
C LEU A 45 8.55 12.99 2.23
N THR A 46 7.87 11.88 1.89
CA THR A 46 8.16 10.56 2.50
C THR A 46 9.55 10.07 2.09
N MET A 47 9.87 10.13 0.80
CA MET A 47 11.19 9.72 0.28
C MET A 47 12.34 10.57 0.85
N ALA A 48 12.08 11.85 1.09
CA ALA A 48 13.04 12.76 1.73
C ALA A 48 13.19 12.56 3.26
N GLY A 49 12.43 11.63 3.87
CA GLY A 49 12.46 11.39 5.31
C GLY A 49 11.82 12.49 6.17
N VAL A 50 11.13 13.45 5.53
CA VAL A 50 10.45 14.54 6.22
C VAL A 50 9.20 14.05 6.95
N LEU A 51 8.52 13.07 6.36
CA LEU A 51 7.35 12.44 6.96
C LEU A 51 7.79 11.14 7.67
N LYS A 52 7.70 11.15 8.98
CA LYS A 52 7.99 9.96 9.79
C LYS A 52 6.76 9.06 9.82
N SER A 53 6.94 7.78 9.54
CA SER A 53 5.92 6.76 9.75
C SER A 53 5.87 6.42 11.24
N GLN A 54 5.05 7.16 12.00
CA GLN A 54 4.77 6.84 13.38
C GLN A 54 3.28 6.51 13.49
N HIS A 55 2.96 5.34 14.01
CA HIS A 55 1.59 4.84 14.09
C HIS A 55 1.24 4.56 15.55
N GLU A 56 0.01 4.89 15.92
CA GLU A 56 -0.56 4.48 17.20
C GLU A 56 -0.66 2.95 17.29
N ALA A 57 -0.56 2.40 18.48
CA ALA A 57 -0.63 0.96 18.73
C ALA A 57 -1.85 0.27 18.10
N ARG A 58 -3.02 0.94 18.09
CA ARG A 58 -4.21 0.44 17.40
C ARG A 58 -3.98 0.22 15.91
N VAL A 59 -3.28 1.12 15.22
CA VAL A 59 -2.97 1.01 13.78
C VAL A 59 -1.97 -0.12 13.54
N LEU A 60 -0.99 -0.27 14.42
CA LEU A 60 -0.02 -1.37 14.37
C LEU A 60 -0.71 -2.73 14.50
N ARG A 61 -1.69 -2.87 15.41
CA ARG A 61 -2.52 -4.10 15.50
C ARG A 61 -3.29 -4.40 14.21
N ILE A 62 -3.76 -3.36 13.50
CA ILE A 62 -4.41 -3.55 12.18
C ILE A 62 -3.40 -4.08 11.15
N PHE A 63 -2.16 -3.59 11.17
CA PHE A 63 -1.12 -4.08 10.27
C PHE A 63 -0.74 -5.53 10.57
N ASP A 64 -0.58 -5.89 11.86
CA ASP A 64 -0.30 -7.26 12.28
C ASP A 64 -1.41 -8.22 11.79
N THR A 65 -2.68 -7.85 11.96
CA THR A 65 -3.83 -8.61 11.42
C THR A 65 -3.75 -8.78 9.89
N GLY A 66 -3.31 -7.73 9.17
CA GLY A 66 -3.07 -7.81 7.72
C GLY A 66 -1.98 -8.84 7.39
N THR A 67 -0.87 -8.80 8.11
CA THR A 67 0.25 -9.76 7.95
C THR A 67 -0.19 -11.21 8.20
N ASP A 68 -0.97 -11.45 9.26
CA ASP A 68 -1.52 -12.78 9.55
C ASP A 68 -2.43 -13.28 8.43
N MET A 69 -3.23 -12.40 7.85
CA MET A 69 -4.07 -12.74 6.70
C MET A 69 -3.21 -13.16 5.49
N HIS A 70 -2.12 -12.44 5.19
CA HIS A 70 -1.19 -12.83 4.13
C HIS A 70 -0.56 -14.21 4.41
N ASN A 71 -0.20 -14.52 5.66
CA ASN A 71 0.33 -15.84 6.02
C ASN A 71 -0.72 -16.94 5.82
N LYS A 72 -1.96 -16.69 6.23
CA LYS A 72 -3.11 -17.60 6.04
C LYS A 72 -3.31 -17.95 4.56
N TYR A 73 -3.43 -16.94 3.70
CA TYR A 73 -3.67 -17.16 2.26
C TYR A 73 -2.48 -17.78 1.54
N GLY A 74 -1.25 -17.40 1.89
CA GLY A 74 -0.05 -18.05 1.38
C GLY A 74 -0.04 -19.55 1.66
N SER A 75 -0.44 -19.96 2.88
CA SER A 75 -0.60 -21.39 3.22
C SER A 75 -1.71 -22.09 2.42
N TYR A 76 -2.80 -21.38 2.09
CA TYR A 76 -3.86 -21.96 1.27
C TYR A 76 -3.37 -22.19 -0.17
N PHE A 77 -2.73 -21.20 -0.79
CA PHE A 77 -2.25 -21.30 -2.17
C PHE A 77 -1.16 -22.34 -2.32
N ASP A 78 -0.29 -22.49 -1.32
CA ASP A 78 0.72 -23.54 -1.28
C ASP A 78 0.08 -24.93 -1.24
N LYS A 79 -0.85 -25.17 -0.30
CA LYS A 79 -1.58 -26.45 -0.18
C LYS A 79 -2.47 -26.78 -1.37
N MET A 80 -2.98 -25.77 -2.07
CA MET A 80 -3.71 -25.91 -3.34
C MET A 80 -2.78 -26.24 -4.51
N GLY A 81 -1.46 -26.09 -4.33
CA GLY A 81 -0.47 -26.30 -5.39
C GLY A 81 -0.50 -25.25 -6.50
N ILE A 82 -1.09 -24.07 -6.23
CA ILE A 82 -1.17 -22.96 -7.19
C ILE A 82 -0.16 -21.84 -6.91
N LEU A 83 0.50 -21.83 -5.76
CA LEU A 83 1.50 -20.82 -5.42
C LEU A 83 2.74 -20.95 -6.30
N VAL A 84 3.12 -19.87 -6.96
CA VAL A 84 4.39 -19.74 -7.70
C VAL A 84 5.42 -19.02 -6.84
N SER A 85 5.05 -17.86 -6.27
CA SER A 85 5.89 -17.14 -5.31
C SER A 85 5.04 -16.31 -4.36
N LYS A 86 5.56 -16.14 -3.13
CA LYS A 86 5.07 -15.21 -2.13
C LYS A 86 6.06 -14.05 -2.03
N GLU A 87 5.53 -12.82 -1.88
CA GLU A 87 6.34 -11.60 -1.77
C GLU A 87 7.39 -11.50 -2.90
N ALA A 88 6.92 -11.73 -4.15
CA ALA A 88 7.80 -11.70 -5.31
C ALA A 88 8.43 -10.31 -5.48
N ASP A 89 9.77 -10.29 -5.61
CA ASP A 89 10.52 -9.05 -5.78
C ASP A 89 10.09 -8.33 -7.06
N VAL A 90 9.80 -7.06 -6.93
CA VAL A 90 9.49 -6.15 -8.02
C VAL A 90 10.61 -5.14 -8.16
N PHE A 91 11.22 -5.12 -9.33
CA PHE A 91 12.22 -4.14 -9.72
C PHE A 91 11.94 -3.64 -11.12
N TYR A 92 11.93 -2.33 -11.29
CA TYR A 92 11.81 -1.68 -12.60
C TYR A 92 12.59 -0.40 -12.60
N GLU A 93 13.31 -0.14 -13.69
CA GLU A 93 14.09 1.08 -13.88
C GLU A 93 13.91 1.62 -15.29
N ARG A 94 13.58 2.90 -15.40
CA ARG A 94 13.49 3.63 -16.66
C ARG A 94 13.70 5.13 -16.40
N ASP A 95 14.48 5.80 -17.25
CA ASP A 95 14.74 7.25 -17.16
C ASP A 95 15.23 7.75 -15.79
N GLY A 96 16.02 6.93 -15.07
CA GLY A 96 16.49 7.23 -13.71
C GLY A 96 15.44 7.02 -12.61
N VAL A 97 14.21 6.69 -12.96
CA VAL A 97 13.16 6.32 -12.02
C VAL A 97 13.28 4.84 -11.67
N VAL A 98 13.44 4.55 -10.39
CA VAL A 98 13.52 3.19 -9.86
C VAL A 98 12.27 2.88 -9.08
N ILE A 99 11.60 1.76 -9.40
CA ILE A 99 10.45 1.23 -8.66
C ILE A 99 10.89 -0.08 -8.00
N LYS A 100 10.70 -0.19 -6.68
CA LYS A 100 11.01 -1.40 -5.89
C LYS A 100 9.90 -1.75 -4.93
N GLY A 101 9.69 -3.03 -4.71
CA GLY A 101 8.73 -3.54 -3.74
C GLY A 101 8.53 -5.04 -3.90
N ASN A 102 7.50 -5.54 -3.26
CA ASN A 102 7.13 -6.94 -3.34
C ASN A 102 5.64 -7.02 -3.66
N CYS A 103 5.28 -7.88 -4.61
CA CYS A 103 3.87 -8.21 -4.82
C CYS A 103 3.48 -9.36 -3.90
N ASP A 104 2.24 -9.36 -3.43
CA ASP A 104 1.81 -10.31 -2.40
C ASP A 104 2.01 -11.76 -2.86
N TYR A 105 1.49 -12.08 -4.06
CA TYR A 105 1.60 -13.42 -4.62
C TYR A 105 1.68 -13.41 -6.15
N VAL A 106 2.42 -14.38 -6.68
CA VAL A 106 2.23 -14.88 -8.03
C VAL A 106 1.65 -16.29 -7.89
N ILE A 107 0.48 -16.52 -8.47
CA ILE A 107 -0.22 -17.80 -8.50
C ILE A 107 -0.37 -18.28 -9.94
N LYS A 108 -0.68 -19.54 -10.16
CA LYS A 108 -1.01 -20.07 -11.49
C LYS A 108 -2.50 -20.45 -11.55
N ASP A 109 -3.12 -20.18 -12.71
CA ASP A 109 -4.48 -20.63 -13.01
C ASP A 109 -4.52 -22.13 -13.37
N ASP A 110 -5.69 -22.64 -13.72
CA ASP A 110 -5.91 -24.02 -14.16
C ASP A 110 -5.20 -24.38 -15.49
N THR A 111 -4.77 -23.38 -16.25
CA THR A 111 -3.96 -23.54 -17.47
C THR A 111 -2.46 -23.32 -17.22
N SER A 112 -2.04 -23.23 -15.97
CA SER A 112 -0.67 -22.95 -15.52
C SER A 112 -0.12 -21.58 -15.90
N ARG A 113 -0.96 -20.62 -16.28
CA ARG A 113 -0.53 -19.25 -16.56
C ARG A 113 -0.33 -18.48 -15.24
N PRO A 114 0.74 -17.68 -15.14
CA PRO A 114 0.98 -16.87 -13.96
C PRO A 114 -0.02 -15.70 -13.86
N HIS A 115 -0.52 -15.47 -12.66
CA HIS A 115 -1.38 -14.35 -12.28
C HIS A 115 -0.80 -13.65 -11.07
N ILE A 116 -0.85 -12.31 -11.05
CA ILE A 116 -0.54 -11.53 -9.85
C ILE A 116 -1.79 -11.45 -8.99
N LEU A 117 -1.67 -11.81 -7.71
CA LEU A 117 -2.75 -11.67 -6.75
C LEU A 117 -2.33 -10.66 -5.68
N GLU A 118 -3.13 -9.61 -5.55
CA GLU A 118 -3.06 -8.59 -4.50
C GLU A 118 -4.12 -8.88 -3.45
N LEU A 119 -3.73 -8.96 -2.17
CA LEU A 119 -4.61 -9.32 -1.07
C LEU A 119 -4.87 -8.10 -0.18
N LYS A 120 -6.13 -7.82 0.13
CA LYS A 120 -6.53 -6.68 0.95
C LYS A 120 -7.54 -7.06 2.02
N SER A 121 -7.25 -6.75 3.28
CA SER A 121 -8.26 -6.78 4.34
C SER A 121 -9.03 -5.47 4.40
N ILE A 122 -10.34 -5.55 4.53
CA ILE A 122 -11.21 -4.38 4.57
C ILE A 122 -12.31 -4.59 5.60
N ASN A 123 -12.80 -3.51 6.21
CA ASN A 123 -13.93 -3.60 7.13
C ASN A 123 -15.27 -3.73 6.37
N THR A 124 -16.33 -4.13 7.06
CA THR A 124 -17.67 -4.33 6.49
C THR A 124 -18.16 -3.13 5.68
N ARG A 125 -17.93 -1.90 6.15
CA ARG A 125 -18.35 -0.70 5.41
C ARG A 125 -17.67 -0.61 4.04
N GLY A 126 -16.34 -0.74 4.00
CA GLY A 126 -15.59 -0.71 2.75
C GLY A 126 -15.91 -1.91 1.85
N PHE A 127 -16.16 -3.08 2.45
CA PHE A 127 -16.56 -4.27 1.73
C PHE A 127 -17.92 -4.11 1.03
N ASN A 128 -18.92 -3.53 1.71
CA ASN A 128 -20.21 -3.21 1.12
C ASN A 128 -20.11 -2.19 -0.02
N GLU A 129 -19.21 -1.21 0.09
CA GLU A 129 -18.92 -0.28 -1.00
C GLU A 129 -18.37 -0.98 -2.25
N LEU A 130 -17.51 -2.00 -2.09
CA LEU A 130 -17.01 -2.82 -3.21
C LEU A 130 -18.15 -3.59 -3.90
N TYR A 131 -19.11 -4.13 -3.11
CA TYR A 131 -20.27 -4.81 -3.67
C TYR A 131 -21.16 -3.86 -4.47
N MET A 132 -21.46 -2.68 -3.94
CA MET A 132 -22.29 -1.69 -4.60
C MET A 132 -21.65 -1.14 -5.89
N LYS A 133 -20.36 -0.85 -5.86
CA LYS A 133 -19.64 -0.27 -7.01
C LYS A 133 -19.21 -1.33 -8.03
N ASN A 134 -19.09 -2.56 -7.60
CA ASN A 134 -18.60 -3.72 -8.37
C ASN A 134 -17.27 -3.45 -9.11
N VAL A 135 -16.40 -2.67 -8.52
CA VAL A 135 -15.04 -2.38 -8.99
C VAL A 135 -14.07 -2.37 -7.81
N PRO A 136 -12.79 -2.74 -8.00
CA PRO A 136 -11.80 -2.62 -6.95
C PRO A 136 -11.56 -1.16 -6.57
N GLN A 137 -11.00 -0.92 -5.39
CA GLN A 137 -10.55 0.41 -5.03
C GLN A 137 -9.42 0.84 -5.97
N ILE A 138 -9.51 2.07 -6.47
CA ILE A 138 -8.60 2.56 -7.52
C ILE A 138 -7.12 2.47 -7.12
N ASN A 139 -6.77 2.80 -5.88
CA ASN A 139 -5.38 2.73 -5.41
C ASN A 139 -4.84 1.30 -5.40
N HIS A 140 -5.67 0.30 -5.08
CA HIS A 140 -5.27 -1.10 -5.11
C HIS A 140 -5.09 -1.60 -6.54
N PHE A 141 -5.98 -1.17 -7.45
CA PHE A 141 -5.80 -1.44 -8.87
C PHE A 141 -4.52 -0.80 -9.42
N LEU A 142 -4.24 0.48 -9.10
CA LEU A 142 -3.04 1.16 -9.55
C LEU A 142 -1.77 0.49 -9.00
N GLN A 143 -1.77 0.05 -7.74
CA GLN A 143 -0.69 -0.72 -7.13
C GLN A 143 -0.47 -2.03 -7.88
N TRP A 144 -1.53 -2.80 -8.09
CA TRP A 144 -1.50 -4.06 -8.85
C TRP A 144 -1.00 -3.83 -10.28
N ASN A 145 -1.46 -2.76 -10.94
CA ASN A 145 -1.07 -2.43 -12.31
C ASN A 145 0.43 -2.12 -12.44
N ILE A 146 1.04 -1.51 -11.42
CA ILE A 146 2.50 -1.33 -11.36
C ILE A 146 3.19 -2.69 -11.26
N TYR A 147 2.74 -3.60 -10.40
CA TYR A 147 3.30 -4.94 -10.33
C TYR A 147 3.22 -5.65 -11.69
N SER A 148 2.07 -5.59 -12.33
CA SER A 148 1.82 -6.21 -13.65
C SER A 148 2.79 -5.67 -14.71
N GLY A 149 2.96 -4.36 -14.81
CA GLY A 149 3.90 -3.75 -15.75
C GLY A 149 5.36 -4.10 -15.46
N CYS A 150 5.76 -4.15 -14.19
CA CYS A 150 7.13 -4.48 -13.78
C CYS A 150 7.45 -5.96 -13.99
N LEU A 151 6.57 -6.88 -13.62
CA LEU A 151 6.77 -8.34 -13.70
C LEU A 151 6.43 -8.91 -15.07
N LYS A 152 5.79 -8.14 -15.96
CA LYS A 152 5.32 -8.60 -17.28
C LYS A 152 4.31 -9.73 -17.20
N ILE A 153 3.48 -9.73 -16.15
CA ILE A 153 2.36 -10.65 -15.94
C ILE A 153 1.06 -9.86 -16.12
N PRO A 154 0.37 -10.01 -17.28
CA PRO A 154 -0.71 -9.08 -17.65
C PRO A 154 -2.06 -9.36 -16.99
N LEU A 155 -2.21 -10.48 -16.30
CA LEU A 155 -3.46 -10.90 -15.68
C LEU A 155 -3.30 -11.10 -14.18
N GLY A 156 -4.37 -10.94 -13.44
CA GLY A 156 -4.40 -11.27 -12.03
C GLY A 156 -5.69 -10.87 -11.32
N GLU A 157 -5.65 -10.94 -10.01
CA GLU A 157 -6.79 -10.73 -9.12
C GLU A 157 -6.44 -9.75 -8.01
N ILE A 158 -7.48 -9.01 -7.57
CA ILE A 158 -7.47 -8.29 -6.31
C ILE A 158 -8.51 -8.94 -5.42
N LEU A 159 -8.04 -9.64 -4.39
CA LEU A 159 -8.86 -10.32 -3.41
C LEU A 159 -9.05 -9.42 -2.18
N TYR A 160 -10.28 -9.17 -1.83
CA TYR A 160 -10.66 -8.50 -0.59
C TYR A 160 -11.29 -9.51 0.37
N GLU A 161 -10.78 -9.53 1.60
CA GLU A 161 -11.44 -10.22 2.71
C GLU A 161 -12.05 -9.19 3.67
N ASN A 162 -13.33 -9.33 3.98
CA ASN A 162 -13.96 -8.60 5.05
C ASN A 162 -13.42 -9.11 6.39
N LYS A 163 -12.66 -8.31 7.10
CA LYS A 163 -12.03 -8.71 8.36
C LYS A 163 -13.02 -8.96 9.52
N ASP A 164 -14.29 -8.53 9.35
CA ASP A 164 -15.31 -8.65 10.40
C ASP A 164 -16.08 -10.00 10.30
N ASP A 165 -16.23 -10.56 9.09
CA ASP A 165 -17.01 -11.78 8.83
C ASP A 165 -16.35 -12.79 7.87
N GLN A 166 -15.13 -12.48 7.37
CA GLN A 166 -14.30 -13.27 6.46
C GLN A 166 -14.92 -13.53 5.07
N ASN A 167 -16.00 -12.83 4.70
CA ASN A 167 -16.51 -12.87 3.35
C ASN A 167 -15.47 -12.35 2.35
N MET A 168 -15.44 -12.94 1.15
CA MET A 168 -14.47 -12.59 0.11
C MET A 168 -15.15 -11.94 -1.10
N LYS A 169 -14.46 -10.99 -1.70
CA LYS A 169 -14.78 -10.44 -3.02
C LYS A 169 -13.51 -10.43 -3.87
N ILE A 170 -13.58 -11.02 -5.06
CA ILE A 170 -12.45 -11.10 -5.98
C ILE A 170 -12.81 -10.31 -7.24
N PHE A 171 -11.85 -9.53 -7.71
CA PHE A 171 -11.93 -8.83 -8.98
C PHE A 171 -10.80 -9.32 -9.89
N SER A 172 -11.15 -9.91 -11.02
CA SER A 172 -10.18 -10.19 -12.08
C SER A 172 -9.83 -8.88 -12.76
N VAL A 173 -8.53 -8.66 -12.96
CA VAL A 173 -7.95 -7.43 -13.51
C VAL A 173 -6.94 -7.74 -14.59
N ALA A 174 -6.79 -6.83 -15.53
CA ALA A 174 -5.82 -6.93 -16.61
C ALA A 174 -4.94 -5.67 -16.65
N PHE A 175 -3.71 -5.85 -17.13
CA PHE A 175 -2.76 -4.75 -17.30
C PHE A 175 -3.32 -3.64 -18.17
N ASN A 176 -3.17 -2.43 -17.69
CA ASN A 176 -3.56 -1.22 -18.40
C ASN A 176 -2.31 -0.34 -18.60
N GLU A 177 -1.81 -0.32 -19.83
CA GLU A 177 -0.60 0.40 -20.19
C GLU A 177 -0.73 1.92 -19.98
N GLU A 178 -1.87 2.50 -20.35
CA GLU A 178 -2.13 3.93 -20.14
C GLU A 178 -2.01 4.32 -18.66
N LYS A 179 -2.62 3.53 -17.77
CA LYS A 179 -2.53 3.77 -16.31
C LYS A 179 -1.12 3.54 -15.76
N PHE A 180 -0.37 2.60 -16.33
CA PHE A 180 1.03 2.41 -15.95
C PHE A 180 1.86 3.63 -16.34
N GLU A 181 1.70 4.14 -17.55
CA GLU A 181 2.42 5.33 -18.03
C GLU A 181 2.00 6.60 -17.27
N ASP A 182 0.72 6.77 -16.96
CA ASP A 182 0.24 7.88 -16.12
C ASP A 182 0.97 7.90 -14.76
N ILE A 183 1.07 6.75 -14.09
CA ILE A 183 1.76 6.65 -12.78
C ILE A 183 3.26 6.88 -12.96
N PHE A 184 3.85 6.26 -13.98
CA PHE A 184 5.27 6.41 -14.27
C PHE A 184 5.64 7.88 -14.54
N PHE A 185 4.82 8.60 -15.29
CA PHE A 185 4.99 10.04 -15.52
C PHE A 185 4.96 10.85 -14.21
N VAL A 186 4.06 10.51 -13.28
CA VAL A 186 4.02 11.14 -11.96
C VAL A 186 5.32 10.86 -11.19
N PHE A 187 5.80 9.62 -11.18
CA PHE A 187 7.05 9.26 -10.50
C PHE A 187 8.25 9.96 -11.14
N LYS A 188 8.31 10.04 -12.47
CA LYS A 188 9.33 10.77 -13.21
C LYS A 188 9.33 12.26 -12.85
N SER A 189 8.16 12.88 -12.80
CA SER A 189 8.03 14.27 -12.39
C SER A 189 8.57 14.51 -10.97
N ILE A 190 8.22 13.63 -10.01
CA ILE A 190 8.74 13.71 -8.64
C ILE A 190 10.27 13.58 -8.63
N HIS A 191 10.81 12.62 -9.38
CA HIS A 191 12.24 12.40 -9.52
C HIS A 191 12.95 13.65 -10.04
N GLU A 192 12.47 14.23 -11.15
CA GLU A 192 13.05 15.43 -11.77
C GLU A 192 13.02 16.65 -10.83
N TYR A 193 11.89 16.87 -10.12
CA TYR A 193 11.82 17.93 -9.11
C TYR A 193 12.82 17.71 -7.97
N THR A 194 12.95 16.47 -7.51
CA THR A 194 13.89 16.11 -6.44
C THR A 194 15.33 16.34 -6.87
N GLN A 195 15.71 15.97 -8.09
CA GLN A 195 17.07 16.21 -8.64
C GLN A 195 17.42 17.70 -8.72
N LYS A 196 16.42 18.55 -8.94
CA LYS A 196 16.58 20.00 -8.96
C LYS A 196 16.54 20.64 -7.57
N GLY A 197 16.40 19.87 -6.50
CA GLY A 197 16.23 20.39 -5.13
C GLY A 197 14.89 21.11 -4.92
N LEU A 198 13.91 20.87 -5.79
CA LEU A 198 12.59 21.51 -5.76
C LEU A 198 11.55 20.56 -5.18
N LEU A 199 10.54 21.13 -4.55
CA LEU A 199 9.37 20.38 -4.10
C LEU A 199 8.25 20.46 -5.15
N VAL A 200 7.59 19.32 -5.37
CA VAL A 200 6.36 19.28 -6.18
C VAL A 200 5.31 20.22 -5.57
N SER A 201 4.58 20.94 -6.42
CA SER A 201 3.57 21.90 -5.96
C SER A 201 2.47 21.27 -5.11
N ILE A 202 1.94 22.06 -4.18
CA ILE A 202 0.80 21.64 -3.36
C ILE A 202 -0.44 21.55 -4.24
N PRO A 203 -1.19 20.43 -4.24
CA PRO A 203 -2.44 20.35 -4.99
C PRO A 203 -3.44 21.43 -4.58
N GLN A 204 -4.11 22.04 -5.53
CA GLN A 204 -5.11 23.08 -5.25
C GLN A 204 -6.25 22.56 -4.34
N LYS A 205 -6.68 21.31 -4.54
CA LYS A 205 -7.67 20.64 -3.72
C LYS A 205 -7.02 19.42 -3.06
N CYS A 206 -7.00 19.39 -1.74
CA CYS A 206 -6.51 18.28 -0.95
C CYS A 206 -7.66 17.75 -0.08
N ASN A 207 -8.29 16.68 -0.51
CA ASN A 207 -9.46 16.09 0.16
C ASN A 207 -9.07 14.93 1.10
N ASP A 208 -7.80 14.55 1.14
CA ASP A 208 -7.33 13.46 2.00
C ASP A 208 -7.23 13.94 3.45
N LYS A 209 -8.16 13.46 4.27
CA LYS A 209 -8.21 13.76 5.72
C LYS A 209 -7.01 13.20 6.46
N TYR A 210 -6.44 12.11 5.95
CA TYR A 210 -5.37 11.33 6.60
C TYR A 210 -4.00 11.54 5.93
N CYS A 211 -3.89 12.55 5.06
CA CYS A 211 -2.61 12.84 4.40
C CYS A 211 -1.54 13.23 5.43
N PRO A 212 -0.43 12.49 5.54
CA PRO A 212 0.62 12.79 6.51
C PRO A 212 1.32 14.13 6.24
N ALA A 213 1.28 14.63 5.01
CA ALA A 213 1.84 15.92 4.63
C ALA A 213 0.93 17.12 4.95
N LYS A 214 -0.29 16.90 5.43
CA LYS A 214 -1.33 17.93 5.55
C LYS A 214 -0.88 19.15 6.37
N ASN A 215 -0.25 18.91 7.51
CA ASN A 215 0.20 19.99 8.38
C ASN A 215 1.31 20.85 7.74
N ILE A 216 2.22 20.22 6.99
CA ILE A 216 3.29 20.90 6.25
C ILE A 216 2.68 21.76 5.15
N CYS A 217 1.83 21.15 4.31
CA CYS A 217 1.18 21.86 3.20
C CYS A 217 0.30 23.03 3.67
N ASN A 218 -0.41 22.88 4.79
CA ASN A 218 -1.22 23.96 5.34
C ASN A 218 -0.37 25.14 5.83
N LYS A 219 0.75 24.89 6.50
CA LYS A 219 1.68 25.95 6.94
C LYS A 219 2.25 26.71 5.74
N GLU A 220 2.63 26.02 4.69
CA GLU A 220 3.16 26.66 3.47
C GLU A 220 2.10 27.49 2.73
N ARG A 221 0.84 27.05 2.70
CA ARG A 221 -0.27 27.83 2.11
C ARG A 221 -0.56 29.12 2.86
N LEU A 222 -0.37 29.12 4.18
CA LEU A 222 -0.59 30.30 5.01
C LEU A 222 0.58 31.29 4.94
N ALA A 223 1.74 30.86 4.44
CA ALA A 223 2.93 31.69 4.27
C ALA A 223 3.04 32.33 2.86
N GLN A 224 2.15 31.97 1.94
CA GLN A 224 2.00 32.55 0.60
C GLN A 224 0.92 33.63 0.59
#